data_1250da09248d3c2ef1005194ffecfc9f
#
_entry.id   1250da09248d3c2ef1005194ffecfc9f
#
_cell.length_a   1.000
_cell.length_b   1.000
_cell.length_c   1.000
_cell.angle_alpha   90.00
_cell.angle_beta   90.00
_cell.angle_gamma   90.00
#
_symmetry.space_group_name_H-M   'P 1'
#
loop_
_entity.id
_entity.type
_entity.pdbx_description
1 polymer ?
#
loop_
_entity_poly.entity_id
_entity_poly.type
_entity_poly.pdbx_seq_one_letter_code
_entity_poly.pdbx_strand_id
1 'polypeptide(L)'
;MIILRNIVSWSSPDILDIPFKIIIYFNLINALDKFEFGLLNIAMMIFSYQAIAQFGVVDWLLFELPRRYSLKQKIEVLISQSYTFVFINQIIILMLVFICTLAFGENSLFFQFSCMAYIVHTIFYNIYLHKKVYLRFNHKFSHLLNVQLIYVILKFILQFCALKFYGIYLFLIVEMVIFLIPIYLFRFNVSFRLFDSNWKKNYKFLFFNGLPFFAIIVISTILGNLDRWYIVGVFGVEKFATYSVGVFIITGVMIFPGKVLTIFVQYM
;
A
#
# COMPACT_ATOMS: atom_id res chain seq x y z
N MET A 1 9.56 25.70 -15.79
CA MET A 1 8.10 25.61 -15.87
C MET A 1 7.60 24.16 -16.05
N ILE A 2 8.16 23.34 -16.95
CA ILE A 2 7.79 21.92 -17.15
C ILE A 2 8.03 21.09 -15.88
N ILE A 3 9.14 21.28 -15.20
CA ILE A 3 9.52 20.61 -13.97
C ILE A 3 8.48 20.87 -12.85
N LEU A 4 8.11 22.13 -12.62
CA LEU A 4 7.12 22.49 -11.60
C LEU A 4 5.74 21.90 -11.90
N ARG A 5 5.32 21.86 -13.17
CA ARG A 5 4.08 21.23 -13.61
C ARG A 5 4.09 19.72 -13.34
N ASN A 6 5.22 19.06 -13.58
CA ASN A 6 5.35 17.63 -13.29
C ASN A 6 5.33 17.32 -11.79
N ILE A 7 5.92 18.20 -10.95
CA ILE A 7 5.90 18.10 -9.49
C ILE A 7 4.47 18.20 -8.96
N VAL A 8 3.77 19.27 -9.34
CA VAL A 8 2.38 19.51 -8.93
C VAL A 8 1.49 18.36 -9.41
N SER A 9 1.68 17.88 -10.64
CA SER A 9 0.93 16.75 -11.16
C SER A 9 1.19 15.43 -10.41
N TRP A 10 2.35 15.29 -9.78
CA TRP A 10 2.76 14.06 -9.10
C TRP A 10 2.20 13.92 -7.68
N SER A 11 2.11 15.04 -6.97
CA SER A 11 1.66 15.08 -5.57
C SER A 11 0.16 15.36 -5.43
N SER A 12 -0.48 15.93 -6.48
CA SER A 12 -1.88 16.34 -6.40
C SER A 12 -2.86 15.20 -6.04
N PRO A 13 -2.77 13.97 -6.58
CA PRO A 13 -3.69 12.90 -6.19
C PRO A 13 -3.50 12.45 -4.74
N ASP A 14 -2.26 12.37 -4.27
CA ASP A 14 -1.95 11.97 -2.89
C ASP A 14 -2.41 13.06 -1.90
N ILE A 15 -2.33 14.35 -2.27
CA ILE A 15 -2.82 15.47 -1.47
C ILE A 15 -4.36 15.47 -1.40
N LEU A 16 -5.03 15.19 -2.52
CA LEU A 16 -6.49 15.09 -2.56
C LEU A 16 -7.03 13.87 -1.78
N ASP A 17 -6.27 12.79 -1.68
CA ASP A 17 -6.66 11.59 -0.92
C ASP A 17 -6.72 11.86 0.60
N ILE A 18 -5.97 12.85 1.12
CA ILE A 18 -5.92 13.16 2.55
C ILE A 18 -7.29 13.59 3.11
N PRO A 19 -7.95 14.66 2.58
CA PRO A 19 -9.24 15.07 3.10
C PRO A 19 -10.32 13.98 2.95
N PHE A 20 -10.28 13.21 1.86
CA PHE A 20 -11.20 12.10 1.66
C PHE A 20 -11.00 10.99 2.70
N LYS A 21 -9.77 10.63 3.01
CA LYS A 21 -9.46 9.68 4.10
C LYS A 21 -9.95 10.19 5.45
N ILE A 22 -9.79 11.47 5.73
CA ILE A 22 -10.28 12.08 6.98
C ILE A 22 -11.81 11.91 7.09
N ILE A 23 -12.53 12.24 6.04
CA ILE A 23 -14.00 12.11 6.00
C ILE A 23 -14.42 10.64 6.21
N ILE A 24 -13.80 9.71 5.49
CA ILE A 24 -14.10 8.27 5.63
C ILE A 24 -13.79 7.79 7.04
N TYR A 25 -12.64 8.18 7.61
CA TYR A 25 -12.22 7.77 8.95
C TYR A 25 -13.20 8.25 10.05
N PHE A 26 -13.67 9.48 9.97
CA PHE A 26 -14.69 9.97 10.88
C PHE A 26 -16.04 9.25 10.71
N ASN A 27 -16.43 8.90 9.49
CA ASN A 27 -17.62 8.08 9.28
C ASN A 27 -17.44 6.65 9.85
N LEU A 28 -16.26 6.07 9.79
CA LEU A 28 -15.94 4.77 10.40
C LEU A 28 -16.06 4.82 11.93
N ILE A 29 -15.57 5.87 12.58
CA ILE A 29 -15.71 6.09 14.04
C ILE A 29 -17.18 6.13 14.45
N ASN A 30 -18.04 6.75 13.63
CA ASN A 30 -19.46 6.87 13.92
C ASN A 30 -20.27 5.59 13.57
N ALA A 31 -19.74 4.74 12.69
CA ALA A 31 -20.43 3.54 12.21
C ALA A 31 -20.12 2.28 13.05
N LEU A 32 -19.01 2.29 13.78
CA LEU A 32 -18.50 1.15 14.57
C LEU A 32 -18.52 1.48 16.05
N ASP A 33 -18.71 0.46 16.88
CA ASP A 33 -18.42 0.59 18.30
C ASP A 33 -16.88 0.69 18.54
N LYS A 34 -16.49 1.05 19.78
CA LYS A 34 -15.07 1.25 20.10
C LYS A 34 -14.25 -0.03 19.94
N PHE A 35 -14.84 -1.19 20.25
CA PHE A 35 -14.15 -2.47 20.17
C PHE A 35 -13.94 -2.88 18.71
N GLU A 36 -14.98 -2.83 17.88
CA GLU A 36 -14.90 -3.13 16.44
C GLU A 36 -13.94 -2.17 15.73
N PHE A 37 -14.03 -0.88 16.06
CA PHE A 37 -13.09 0.11 15.51
C PHE A 37 -11.63 -0.16 15.90
N GLY A 38 -11.41 -0.63 17.13
CA GLY A 38 -10.10 -1.09 17.60
C GLY A 38 -9.61 -2.30 16.82
N LEU A 39 -10.45 -3.31 16.61
CA LEU A 39 -10.14 -4.51 15.83
C LEU A 39 -9.80 -4.17 14.37
N LEU A 40 -10.56 -3.26 13.75
CA LEU A 40 -10.28 -2.78 12.39
C LEU A 40 -8.89 -2.12 12.31
N ASN A 41 -8.55 -1.28 13.29
CA ASN A 41 -7.24 -0.64 13.34
C ASN A 41 -6.10 -1.64 13.62
N ILE A 42 -6.34 -2.71 14.41
CA ILE A 42 -5.37 -3.81 14.56
C ILE A 42 -5.16 -4.53 13.23
N ALA A 43 -6.24 -4.84 12.48
CA ALA A 43 -6.12 -5.43 11.16
C ALA A 43 -5.29 -4.53 10.22
N MET A 44 -5.58 -3.23 10.15
CA MET A 44 -4.79 -2.26 9.38
C MET A 44 -3.32 -2.22 9.82
N MET A 45 -3.03 -2.28 11.12
CA MET A 45 -1.67 -2.30 11.66
C MET A 45 -0.93 -3.58 11.24
N ILE A 46 -1.53 -4.75 11.36
CA ILE A 46 -0.95 -6.02 10.92
C ILE A 46 -0.60 -5.94 9.43
N PHE A 47 -1.50 -5.41 8.60
CA PHE A 47 -1.26 -5.30 7.17
C PHE A 47 -0.29 -4.18 6.78
N SER A 48 0.04 -3.23 7.66
CA SER A 48 1.14 -2.27 7.42
C SER A 48 2.49 -2.97 7.24
N TYR A 49 2.67 -4.17 7.80
CA TYR A 49 3.87 -5.02 7.63
C TYR A 49 3.99 -5.64 6.23
N GLN A 50 3.01 -5.48 5.35
CA GLN A 50 3.07 -5.95 3.96
C GLN A 50 4.30 -5.42 3.19
N ALA A 51 4.78 -4.21 3.53
CA ALA A 51 5.96 -3.63 2.91
C ALA A 51 7.21 -4.50 3.12
N ILE A 52 7.29 -5.23 4.23
CA ILE A 52 8.35 -6.20 4.54
C ILE A 52 8.35 -7.34 3.50
N ALA A 53 7.17 -7.77 3.04
CA ALA A 53 7.04 -8.83 2.04
C ALA A 53 7.62 -8.49 0.67
N GLN A 54 7.85 -7.20 0.38
CA GLN A 54 8.48 -6.74 -0.85
C GLN A 54 10.01 -6.88 -0.83
N PHE A 55 10.61 -7.22 0.32
CA PHE A 55 12.05 -7.35 0.52
C PHE A 55 12.86 -6.16 -0.03
N GLY A 56 12.31 -4.95 0.02
CA GLY A 56 12.95 -3.73 -0.48
C GLY A 56 13.16 -3.66 -2.00
N VAL A 57 12.69 -4.67 -2.75
CA VAL A 57 12.93 -4.77 -4.19
C VAL A 57 12.27 -3.65 -4.96
N VAL A 58 11.08 -3.19 -4.53
CA VAL A 58 10.37 -2.08 -5.19
C VAL A 58 11.15 -0.77 -5.03
N ASP A 59 11.66 -0.48 -3.83
CA ASP A 59 12.44 0.73 -3.57
C ASP A 59 13.80 0.68 -4.28
N TRP A 60 14.45 -0.48 -4.27
CA TRP A 60 15.65 -0.68 -5.08
C TRP A 60 15.40 -0.44 -6.57
N LEU A 61 14.28 -0.91 -7.12
CA LEU A 61 13.93 -0.66 -8.52
C LEU A 61 13.81 0.83 -8.81
N LEU A 62 13.12 1.59 -7.95
CA LEU A 62 12.97 3.04 -8.14
C LEU A 62 14.31 3.77 -8.19
N PHE A 63 15.31 3.26 -7.46
CA PHE A 63 16.68 3.78 -7.46
C PHE A 63 17.50 3.32 -8.67
N GLU A 64 17.35 2.08 -9.10
CA GLU A 64 18.15 1.47 -10.16
C GLU A 64 17.63 1.79 -11.57
N LEU A 65 16.32 1.94 -11.75
CA LEU A 65 15.73 2.17 -13.07
C LEU A 65 16.26 3.42 -13.77
N PRO A 66 16.45 4.59 -13.12
CA PRO A 66 17.03 5.77 -13.76
C PRO A 66 18.46 5.54 -14.28
N ARG A 67 19.24 4.72 -13.58
CA ARG A 67 20.63 4.39 -13.95
C ARG A 67 20.71 3.50 -15.19
N ARG A 68 19.68 2.68 -15.44
CA ARG A 68 19.62 1.72 -16.57
C ARG A 68 18.82 2.23 -17.76
N TYR A 69 18.49 3.52 -17.78
CA TYR A 69 17.60 4.09 -18.81
C TYR A 69 18.04 3.81 -20.25
N SER A 70 19.33 3.72 -20.54
CA SER A 70 19.89 3.41 -21.86
C SER A 70 19.61 1.97 -22.35
N LEU A 71 19.14 1.08 -21.47
CA LEU A 71 18.97 -0.36 -21.72
C LEU A 71 17.50 -0.80 -21.67
N LYS A 72 16.62 -0.11 -22.38
CA LYS A 72 15.16 -0.26 -22.33
C LYS A 72 14.63 -1.71 -22.25
N GLN A 73 15.11 -2.60 -23.11
CA GLN A 73 14.63 -3.99 -23.16
C GLN A 73 14.97 -4.78 -21.88
N LYS A 74 16.14 -4.54 -21.28
CA LYS A 74 16.54 -5.22 -20.03
C LYS A 74 15.72 -4.76 -18.84
N ILE A 75 15.13 -3.57 -18.91
CA ILE A 75 14.35 -2.97 -17.84
C ILE A 75 12.96 -3.60 -17.73
N GLU A 76 12.27 -3.84 -18.85
CA GLU A 76 10.97 -4.51 -18.84
C GLU A 76 11.08 -5.92 -18.26
N VAL A 77 12.16 -6.63 -18.59
CA VAL A 77 12.47 -7.94 -18.00
C VAL A 77 12.67 -7.82 -16.49
N LEU A 78 13.43 -6.82 -16.04
CA LEU A 78 13.71 -6.61 -14.62
C LEU A 78 12.45 -6.27 -13.83
N ILE A 79 11.58 -5.40 -14.36
CA ILE A 79 10.29 -5.07 -13.74
C ILE A 79 9.39 -6.31 -13.68
N SER A 80 9.33 -7.11 -14.73
CA SER A 80 8.55 -8.35 -14.78
C SER A 80 9.04 -9.38 -13.75
N GLN A 81 10.36 -9.55 -13.62
CA GLN A 81 10.97 -10.45 -12.64
C GLN A 81 10.75 -9.97 -11.20
N SER A 82 10.88 -8.66 -10.94
CA SER A 82 10.62 -8.09 -9.61
C SER A 82 9.17 -8.23 -9.21
N TYR A 83 8.25 -8.06 -10.17
CA TYR A 83 6.82 -8.26 -9.93
C TYR A 83 6.53 -9.71 -9.51
N THR A 84 7.08 -10.69 -10.22
CA THR A 84 6.93 -12.10 -9.88
C THR A 84 7.53 -12.41 -8.49
N PHE A 85 8.73 -11.87 -8.21
CA PHE A 85 9.40 -12.02 -6.92
C PHE A 85 8.53 -11.50 -5.76
N VAL A 86 8.08 -10.26 -5.86
CA VAL A 86 7.26 -9.61 -4.82
C VAL A 86 5.92 -10.34 -4.65
N PHE A 87 5.27 -10.73 -5.75
CA PHE A 87 3.99 -11.41 -5.71
C PHE A 87 4.05 -12.77 -4.99
N ILE A 88 5.07 -13.59 -5.28
CA ILE A 88 5.26 -14.89 -4.63
C ILE A 88 5.53 -14.71 -3.12
N ASN A 89 6.49 -13.86 -2.78
CA ASN A 89 6.82 -13.62 -1.37
C ASN A 89 5.64 -13.07 -0.59
N GLN A 90 4.86 -12.20 -1.20
CA GLN A 90 3.70 -11.61 -0.57
C GLN A 90 2.60 -12.62 -0.30
N ILE A 91 2.27 -13.49 -1.25
CA ILE A 91 1.30 -14.56 -1.02
C ILE A 91 1.74 -15.42 0.16
N ILE A 92 3.02 -15.81 0.23
CA ILE A 92 3.54 -16.65 1.32
C ILE A 92 3.38 -15.93 2.66
N ILE A 93 3.82 -14.67 2.77
CA ILE A 93 3.74 -13.92 4.04
C ILE A 93 2.29 -13.64 4.43
N LEU A 94 1.43 -13.28 3.49
CA LEU A 94 0.02 -13.04 3.77
C LEU A 94 -0.70 -14.31 4.22
N MET A 95 -0.37 -15.47 3.63
CA MET A 95 -0.88 -16.76 4.11
C MET A 95 -0.43 -17.06 5.54
N LEU A 96 0.85 -16.83 5.86
CA LEU A 96 1.36 -17.00 7.22
C LEU A 96 0.66 -16.06 8.21
N VAL A 97 0.52 -14.78 7.87
CA VAL A 97 -0.20 -13.81 8.71
C VAL A 97 -1.65 -14.24 8.91
N PHE A 98 -2.33 -14.70 7.86
CA PHE A 98 -3.72 -15.18 7.97
C PHE A 98 -3.84 -16.40 8.86
N ILE A 99 -2.96 -17.39 8.73
CA ILE A 99 -2.92 -18.56 9.62
C ILE A 99 -2.69 -18.13 11.07
N CYS A 100 -1.76 -17.21 11.32
CA CYS A 100 -1.51 -16.67 12.65
C CYS A 100 -2.72 -15.92 13.21
N THR A 101 -3.45 -15.13 12.40
CA THR A 101 -4.65 -14.44 12.86
C THR A 101 -5.78 -15.41 13.20
N LEU A 102 -5.90 -16.52 12.49
CA LEU A 102 -6.87 -17.58 12.82
C LEU A 102 -6.49 -18.36 14.08
N ALA A 103 -5.19 -18.62 14.29
CA ALA A 103 -4.71 -19.43 15.41
C ALA A 103 -4.65 -18.65 16.73
N PHE A 104 -4.31 -17.39 16.70
CA PHE A 104 -4.01 -16.55 17.88
C PHE A 104 -4.86 -15.29 17.99
N GLY A 105 -5.68 -15.00 16.99
CA GLY A 105 -6.50 -13.80 16.94
C GLY A 105 -7.83 -13.93 17.71
N GLU A 106 -8.48 -12.80 17.87
CA GLU A 106 -9.85 -12.73 18.36
C GLU A 106 -10.78 -13.54 17.46
N ASN A 107 -11.61 -14.40 18.06
CA ASN A 107 -12.58 -15.25 17.35
C ASN A 107 -13.79 -14.46 16.79
N SER A 108 -13.67 -13.15 16.58
CA SER A 108 -14.73 -12.36 15.99
C SER A 108 -14.75 -12.50 14.47
N LEU A 109 -15.92 -12.82 13.92
CA LEU A 109 -16.12 -12.88 12.46
C LEU A 109 -15.75 -11.56 11.78
N PHE A 110 -16.02 -10.45 12.45
CA PHE A 110 -15.67 -9.11 11.96
C PHE A 110 -14.15 -8.93 11.78
N PHE A 111 -13.34 -9.35 12.76
CA PHE A 111 -11.89 -9.26 12.68
C PHE A 111 -11.33 -10.14 11.57
N GLN A 112 -11.81 -11.40 11.48
CA GLN A 112 -11.37 -12.32 10.43
C GLN A 112 -11.73 -11.80 9.03
N PHE A 113 -12.93 -11.24 8.85
CA PHE A 113 -13.36 -10.63 7.59
C PHE A 113 -12.52 -9.39 7.26
N SER A 114 -12.20 -8.55 8.24
CA SER A 114 -11.34 -7.39 8.07
C SER A 114 -9.92 -7.81 7.64
N CYS A 115 -9.34 -8.81 8.27
CA CYS A 115 -8.04 -9.36 7.88
C CYS A 115 -8.07 -9.89 6.44
N MET A 116 -9.10 -10.66 6.07
CA MET A 116 -9.26 -11.16 4.70
C MET A 116 -9.38 -10.02 3.68
N ALA A 117 -10.15 -8.98 4.01
CA ALA A 117 -10.28 -7.79 3.17
C ALA A 117 -8.92 -7.14 2.88
N TYR A 118 -8.10 -6.92 3.91
CA TYR A 118 -6.78 -6.34 3.74
C TYR A 118 -5.78 -7.25 3.03
N ILE A 119 -5.88 -8.58 3.17
CA ILE A 119 -5.06 -9.53 2.38
C ILE A 119 -5.31 -9.32 0.88
N VAL A 120 -6.58 -9.35 0.47
CA VAL A 120 -6.96 -9.19 -0.94
C VAL A 120 -6.60 -7.79 -1.44
N HIS A 121 -6.88 -6.74 -0.65
CA HIS A 121 -6.46 -5.37 -0.92
C HIS A 121 -4.96 -5.27 -1.23
N THR A 122 -4.14 -5.91 -0.41
CA THR A 122 -2.69 -5.88 -0.54
C THR A 122 -2.19 -6.54 -1.82
N ILE A 123 -2.81 -7.64 -2.24
CA ILE A 123 -2.48 -8.30 -3.52
C ILE A 123 -2.72 -7.35 -4.68
N PHE A 124 -3.90 -6.73 -4.76
CA PHE A 124 -4.21 -5.77 -5.81
C PHE A 124 -3.36 -4.49 -5.72
N TYR A 125 -3.07 -4.00 -4.52
CA TYR A 125 -2.17 -2.87 -4.31
C TYR A 125 -0.80 -3.10 -4.92
N ASN A 126 -0.22 -4.29 -4.77
CA ASN A 126 1.10 -4.57 -5.35
C ASN A 126 1.08 -4.66 -6.88
N ILE A 127 0.01 -5.21 -7.45
CA ILE A 127 -0.17 -5.18 -8.91
C ILE A 127 -0.22 -3.72 -9.40
N TYR A 128 -1.01 -2.88 -8.72
CA TYR A 128 -1.09 -1.46 -9.00
C TYR A 128 0.27 -0.76 -8.87
N LEU A 129 1.02 -1.05 -7.81
CA LEU A 129 2.32 -0.42 -7.55
C LEU A 129 3.35 -0.71 -8.66
N HIS A 130 3.44 -1.95 -9.14
CA HIS A 130 4.33 -2.31 -10.24
C HIS A 130 3.93 -1.66 -11.56
N LYS A 131 2.63 -1.58 -11.86
CA LYS A 131 2.14 -0.82 -13.02
C LYS A 131 2.46 0.67 -12.90
N LYS A 132 2.36 1.23 -11.71
CA LYS A 132 2.75 2.63 -11.42
C LYS A 132 4.24 2.86 -11.68
N VAL A 133 5.11 1.96 -11.22
CA VAL A 133 6.57 2.02 -11.48
C VAL A 133 6.86 1.95 -12.98
N TYR A 134 6.22 1.06 -13.70
CA TYR A 134 6.37 0.92 -15.15
C TYR A 134 5.99 2.20 -15.91
N LEU A 135 4.85 2.82 -15.55
CA LEU A 135 4.41 4.07 -16.17
C LEU A 135 5.35 5.24 -15.88
N ARG A 136 5.87 5.31 -14.66
CA ARG A 136 6.88 6.29 -14.27
C ARG A 136 8.13 6.17 -15.13
N PHE A 137 8.61 4.96 -15.28
CA PHE A 137 9.79 4.68 -16.09
C PHE A 137 9.59 5.08 -17.57
N ASN A 138 8.40 4.84 -18.13
CA ASN A 138 8.07 5.22 -19.51
C ASN A 138 7.67 6.70 -19.68
N HIS A 139 7.88 7.55 -18.67
CA HIS A 139 7.52 8.98 -18.68
C HIS A 139 6.06 9.28 -19.03
N LYS A 140 5.13 8.32 -18.79
CA LYS A 140 3.70 8.51 -19.04
C LYS A 140 3.01 9.20 -17.84
N PHE A 141 3.58 10.32 -17.37
CA PHE A 141 3.13 11.00 -16.16
C PHE A 141 1.70 11.55 -16.26
N SER A 142 1.30 12.08 -17.42
CA SER A 142 -0.06 12.59 -17.60
C SER A 142 -1.10 11.47 -17.49
N HIS A 143 -0.83 10.30 -18.08
CA HIS A 143 -1.72 9.15 -17.96
C HIS A 143 -1.79 8.64 -16.52
N LEU A 144 -0.64 8.55 -15.85
CA LEU A 144 -0.56 8.16 -14.45
C LEU A 144 -1.39 9.10 -13.56
N LEU A 145 -1.24 10.43 -13.74
CA LEU A 145 -1.99 11.43 -13.01
C LEU A 145 -3.50 11.26 -13.20
N ASN A 146 -3.97 11.17 -14.44
CA ASN A 146 -5.39 11.06 -14.74
C ASN A 146 -5.99 9.81 -14.11
N VAL A 147 -5.30 8.67 -14.21
CA VAL A 147 -5.76 7.42 -13.59
C VAL A 147 -5.80 7.54 -12.06
N GLN A 148 -4.78 8.17 -11.45
CA GLN A 148 -4.76 8.36 -10.00
C GLN A 148 -5.86 9.30 -9.51
N LEU A 149 -6.15 10.38 -10.24
CA LEU A 149 -7.24 11.30 -9.89
C LEU A 149 -8.60 10.60 -9.97
N ILE A 150 -8.86 9.87 -11.06
CA ILE A 150 -10.09 9.08 -11.21
C ILE A 150 -10.19 8.05 -10.06
N TYR A 151 -9.10 7.36 -9.76
CA TYR A 151 -9.06 6.38 -8.68
C TYR A 151 -9.39 7.00 -7.32
N VAL A 152 -8.79 8.13 -6.96
CA VAL A 152 -8.99 8.78 -5.65
C VAL A 152 -10.45 9.24 -5.50
N ILE A 153 -11.03 9.84 -6.55
CA ILE A 153 -12.42 10.29 -6.54
C ILE A 153 -13.39 9.10 -6.45
N LEU A 154 -13.22 8.08 -7.29
CA LEU A 154 -14.09 6.90 -7.29
C LEU A 154 -13.96 6.12 -5.98
N LYS A 155 -12.75 5.99 -5.45
CA LYS A 155 -12.51 5.38 -4.14
C LYS A 155 -13.32 6.07 -3.06
N PHE A 156 -13.23 7.39 -2.97
CA PHE A 156 -13.98 8.15 -1.98
C PHE A 156 -15.48 7.95 -2.11
N ILE A 157 -16.03 8.09 -3.33
CA ILE A 157 -17.47 7.92 -3.58
C ILE A 157 -17.93 6.52 -3.18
N LEU A 158 -17.23 5.48 -3.64
CA LEU A 158 -17.62 4.10 -3.39
C LEU A 158 -17.52 3.75 -1.90
N GLN A 159 -16.45 4.15 -1.21
CA GLN A 159 -16.28 3.92 0.21
C GLN A 159 -17.30 4.67 1.05
N PHE A 160 -17.55 5.94 0.72
CA PHE A 160 -18.54 6.76 1.41
C PHE A 160 -19.96 6.21 1.24
N CYS A 161 -20.35 5.87 0.02
CA CYS A 161 -21.67 5.28 -0.25
C CYS A 161 -21.82 3.91 0.41
N ALA A 162 -20.79 3.06 0.33
CA ALA A 162 -20.82 1.75 0.96
C ALA A 162 -21.04 1.87 2.47
N LEU A 163 -20.26 2.73 3.14
CA LEU A 163 -20.36 2.91 4.59
C LEU A 163 -21.69 3.52 5.01
N LYS A 164 -22.18 4.55 4.30
CA LYS A 164 -23.37 5.28 4.66
C LYS A 164 -24.67 4.51 4.43
N PHE A 165 -24.76 3.75 3.34
CA PHE A 165 -26.02 3.13 2.91
C PHE A 165 -26.07 1.62 3.17
N TYR A 166 -24.93 0.94 3.26
CA TYR A 166 -24.87 -0.52 3.33
C TYR A 166 -24.03 -1.05 4.49
N GLY A 167 -23.34 -0.17 5.22
CA GLY A 167 -22.59 -0.51 6.41
C GLY A 167 -21.17 -1.01 6.14
N ILE A 168 -20.52 -1.46 7.23
CA ILE A 168 -19.09 -1.75 7.27
C ILE A 168 -18.65 -2.92 6.37
N TYR A 169 -19.47 -3.95 6.23
CA TYR A 169 -19.10 -5.12 5.43
C TYR A 169 -18.98 -4.77 3.94
N LEU A 170 -19.89 -3.94 3.39
CA LEU A 170 -19.75 -3.49 2.01
C LEU A 170 -18.56 -2.55 1.85
N PHE A 171 -18.27 -1.70 2.84
CA PHE A 171 -17.05 -0.88 2.85
C PHE A 171 -15.80 -1.76 2.74
N LEU A 172 -15.70 -2.86 3.52
CA LEU A 172 -14.58 -3.78 3.45
C LEU A 172 -14.49 -4.49 2.10
N ILE A 173 -15.62 -4.87 1.49
CA ILE A 173 -15.65 -5.43 0.13
C ILE A 173 -15.14 -4.41 -0.89
N VAL A 174 -15.55 -3.16 -0.79
CA VAL A 174 -15.04 -2.08 -1.65
C VAL A 174 -13.52 -1.94 -1.45
N GLU A 175 -13.02 -1.96 -0.21
CA GLU A 175 -11.60 -1.88 0.09
C GLU A 175 -10.82 -3.05 -0.53
N MET A 176 -11.39 -4.28 -0.55
CA MET A 176 -10.77 -5.44 -1.19
C MET A 176 -10.50 -5.23 -2.68
N VAL A 177 -11.43 -4.63 -3.41
CA VAL A 177 -11.43 -4.64 -4.89
C VAL A 177 -11.08 -3.28 -5.51
N ILE A 178 -10.97 -2.23 -4.72
CA ILE A 178 -10.84 -0.84 -5.19
C ILE A 178 -9.66 -0.64 -6.16
N PHE A 179 -8.55 -1.37 -5.98
CA PHE A 179 -7.39 -1.30 -6.87
C PHE A 179 -7.60 -1.93 -8.23
N LEU A 180 -8.69 -2.68 -8.47
CA LEU A 180 -9.05 -3.14 -9.80
C LEU A 180 -9.29 -1.97 -10.77
N ILE A 181 -9.79 -0.83 -10.25
CA ILE A 181 -10.05 0.36 -11.08
C ILE A 181 -8.76 0.87 -11.74
N PRO A 182 -7.71 1.28 -10.99
CA PRO A 182 -6.48 1.74 -11.62
C PRO A 182 -5.73 0.63 -12.36
N ILE A 183 -5.82 -0.63 -11.91
CA ILE A 183 -5.22 -1.77 -12.61
C ILE A 183 -5.81 -1.91 -14.02
N TYR A 184 -7.13 -1.79 -14.16
CA TYR A 184 -7.82 -1.84 -15.44
C TYR A 184 -7.51 -0.61 -16.31
N LEU A 185 -7.56 0.59 -15.74
CA LEU A 185 -7.34 1.85 -16.45
C LEU A 185 -5.90 2.00 -16.98
N PHE A 186 -4.92 1.37 -16.36
CA PHE A 186 -3.53 1.44 -16.83
C PHE A 186 -3.28 0.73 -18.17
N ARG A 187 -4.19 -0.07 -18.69
CA ARG A 187 -4.16 -0.72 -20.02
C ARG A 187 -2.83 -1.41 -20.42
N PHE A 188 -1.89 -1.57 -19.49
CA PHE A 188 -0.60 -2.22 -19.74
C PHE A 188 -0.55 -3.56 -19.03
N ASN A 189 -0.18 -4.58 -19.79
CA ASN A 189 0.09 -5.90 -19.22
C ASN A 189 1.57 -5.97 -18.86
N VAL A 190 1.87 -5.89 -17.56
CA VAL A 190 3.13 -6.39 -17.05
C VAL A 190 3.03 -7.90 -17.12
N SER A 191 3.72 -8.53 -18.07
CA SER A 191 3.68 -9.99 -18.21
C SER A 191 4.32 -10.64 -16.99
N PHE A 192 3.60 -11.59 -16.39
CA PHE A 192 4.21 -12.52 -15.44
C PHE A 192 5.21 -13.40 -16.19
N ARG A 193 6.47 -13.30 -15.84
CA ARG A 193 7.49 -14.27 -16.27
C ARG A 193 7.80 -15.22 -15.12
N LEU A 194 6.84 -16.09 -14.82
CA LEU A 194 6.92 -17.01 -13.68
C LEU A 194 8.06 -18.02 -13.79
N PHE A 195 8.49 -18.40 -14.99
CA PHE A 195 9.46 -19.47 -15.20
C PHE A 195 10.41 -19.14 -16.36
N ASP A 196 11.38 -18.28 -16.07
CA ASP A 196 12.57 -18.17 -16.90
C ASP A 196 13.58 -19.26 -16.47
N SER A 197 14.34 -19.85 -17.40
CA SER A 197 15.34 -20.88 -17.11
C SER A 197 16.36 -20.48 -16.02
N ASN A 198 16.50 -19.16 -15.78
CA ASN A 198 17.42 -18.56 -14.81
C ASN A 198 16.72 -18.00 -13.55
N TRP A 199 15.50 -18.44 -13.21
CA TRP A 199 14.72 -17.86 -12.12
C TRP A 199 15.47 -17.82 -10.77
N LYS A 200 16.24 -18.87 -10.42
CA LYS A 200 17.03 -18.92 -9.17
C LYS A 200 18.10 -17.83 -9.11
N LYS A 201 18.81 -17.59 -10.22
CA LYS A 201 19.81 -16.53 -10.33
C LYS A 201 19.18 -15.16 -10.21
N ASN A 202 18.06 -14.96 -10.88
CA ASN A 202 17.32 -13.70 -10.87
C ASN A 202 16.70 -13.42 -9.49
N TYR A 203 16.14 -14.44 -8.82
CA TYR A 203 15.63 -14.35 -7.47
C TYR A 203 16.72 -13.94 -6.48
N LYS A 204 17.87 -14.62 -6.52
CA LYS A 204 19.04 -14.30 -5.68
C LYS A 204 19.52 -12.85 -5.93
N PHE A 205 19.59 -12.44 -7.19
CA PHE A 205 19.99 -11.09 -7.57
C PHE A 205 19.03 -10.03 -7.00
N LEU A 206 17.72 -10.20 -7.14
CA LEU A 206 16.71 -9.26 -6.60
C LEU A 206 16.75 -9.21 -5.08
N PHE A 207 16.86 -10.37 -4.42
CA PHE A 207 16.95 -10.46 -2.97
C PHE A 207 18.13 -9.67 -2.41
N PHE A 208 19.35 -9.93 -2.91
CA PHE A 208 20.55 -9.26 -2.39
C PHE A 208 20.59 -7.75 -2.68
N ASN A 209 20.07 -7.32 -3.83
CA ASN A 209 19.99 -5.89 -4.14
C ASN A 209 18.88 -5.16 -3.37
N GLY A 210 17.80 -5.85 -3.02
CA GLY A 210 16.74 -5.32 -2.16
C GLY A 210 17.11 -5.24 -0.69
N LEU A 211 18.06 -6.06 -0.22
CA LEU A 211 18.39 -6.25 1.20
C LEU A 211 18.68 -4.93 1.98
N PRO A 212 19.46 -3.96 1.44
CA PRO A 212 19.69 -2.69 2.15
C PRO A 212 18.39 -1.90 2.37
N PHE A 213 17.52 -1.87 1.37
CA PHE A 213 16.22 -1.20 1.47
C PHE A 213 15.26 -1.97 2.40
N PHE A 214 15.33 -3.30 2.39
CA PHE A 214 14.60 -4.16 3.30
C PHE A 214 14.92 -3.85 4.77
N ALA A 215 16.20 -3.70 5.12
CA ALA A 215 16.59 -3.36 6.48
C ALA A 215 15.96 -2.02 6.94
N ILE A 216 15.95 -1.01 6.07
CA ILE A 216 15.32 0.28 6.34
C ILE A 216 13.80 0.12 6.56
N ILE A 217 13.13 -0.64 5.67
CA ILE A 217 11.68 -0.90 5.76
C ILE A 217 11.34 -1.63 7.07
N VAL A 218 12.09 -2.67 7.43
CA VAL A 218 11.88 -3.43 8.67
C VAL A 218 11.99 -2.52 9.89
N ILE A 219 13.09 -1.77 9.99
CA ILE A 219 13.32 -0.87 11.13
C ILE A 219 12.22 0.19 11.20
N SER A 220 11.91 0.86 10.10
CA SER A 220 10.89 1.92 10.07
C SER A 220 9.49 1.39 10.39
N THR A 221 9.14 0.19 9.90
CA THR A 221 7.82 -0.41 10.15
C THR A 221 7.68 -0.87 11.59
N ILE A 222 8.72 -1.49 12.17
CA ILE A 222 8.71 -1.91 13.58
C ILE A 222 8.63 -0.68 14.48
N LEU A 223 9.51 0.30 14.31
CA LEU A 223 9.52 1.51 15.12
C LEU A 223 8.20 2.30 14.99
N GLY A 224 7.63 2.36 13.80
CA GLY A 224 6.38 3.07 13.55
C GLY A 224 5.12 2.40 14.13
N ASN A 225 5.21 1.15 14.59
CA ASN A 225 4.10 0.42 15.18
C ASN A 225 4.36 -0.04 16.63
N LEU A 226 5.52 0.27 17.19
CA LEU A 226 5.92 -0.24 18.52
C LEU A 226 5.02 0.30 19.64
N ASP A 227 4.68 1.58 19.56
CA ASP A 227 3.74 2.26 20.45
C ASP A 227 2.33 1.65 20.38
N ARG A 228 1.90 1.30 19.17
CA ARG A 228 0.58 0.68 18.91
C ARG A 228 0.49 -0.71 19.53
N TRP A 229 1.51 -1.55 19.33
CA TRP A 229 1.59 -2.87 19.95
C TRP A 229 1.60 -2.79 21.47
N TYR A 230 2.35 -1.82 22.01
CA TYR A 230 2.37 -1.59 23.46
C TYR A 230 0.98 -1.23 24.00
N ILE A 231 0.26 -0.32 23.32
CA ILE A 231 -1.07 0.10 23.76
C ILE A 231 -2.08 -1.05 23.66
N VAL A 232 -2.06 -1.82 22.58
CA VAL A 232 -2.94 -3.01 22.46
C VAL A 232 -2.67 -4.01 23.58
N GLY A 233 -1.39 -4.31 23.85
CA GLY A 233 -0.99 -5.33 24.83
C GLY A 233 -1.25 -4.94 26.28
N VAL A 234 -1.10 -3.66 26.64
CA VAL A 234 -1.20 -3.19 28.01
C VAL A 234 -2.58 -2.62 28.35
N PHE A 235 -3.19 -1.87 27.42
CA PHE A 235 -4.43 -1.13 27.68
C PHE A 235 -5.65 -1.71 26.96
N GLY A 236 -5.44 -2.67 26.08
CA GLY A 236 -6.51 -3.36 25.35
C GLY A 236 -7.05 -2.62 24.14
N VAL A 237 -7.96 -3.30 23.42
CA VAL A 237 -8.47 -2.90 22.09
C VAL A 237 -9.22 -1.57 22.11
N GLU A 238 -10.06 -1.33 23.12
CA GLU A 238 -10.86 -0.08 23.19
C GLU A 238 -10.00 1.18 23.43
N LYS A 239 -8.95 1.07 24.24
CA LYS A 239 -7.99 2.17 24.43
C LYS A 239 -7.15 2.41 23.20
N PHE A 240 -6.80 1.33 22.50
CA PHE A 240 -6.13 1.42 21.20
C PHE A 240 -7.01 2.10 20.15
N ALA A 241 -8.32 1.86 20.14
CA ALA A 241 -9.26 2.57 19.28
C ALA A 241 -9.15 4.09 19.45
N THR A 242 -9.21 4.57 20.69
CA THR A 242 -9.09 5.99 21.02
C THR A 242 -7.72 6.57 20.62
N TYR A 243 -6.64 5.83 20.90
CA TYR A 243 -5.28 6.20 20.50
C TYR A 243 -5.12 6.30 18.98
N SER A 244 -5.71 5.36 18.23
CA SER A 244 -5.65 5.32 16.77
C SER A 244 -6.24 6.56 16.11
N VAL A 245 -7.28 7.17 16.72
CA VAL A 245 -7.84 8.45 16.25
C VAL A 245 -6.79 9.57 16.33
N GLY A 246 -6.10 9.67 17.47
CA GLY A 246 -5.02 10.65 17.65
C GLY A 246 -3.87 10.46 16.65
N VAL A 247 -3.42 9.21 16.49
CA VAL A 247 -2.37 8.86 15.53
C VAL A 247 -2.78 9.19 14.10
N PHE A 248 -4.04 8.92 13.73
CA PHE A 248 -4.56 9.22 12.40
C PHE A 248 -4.51 10.72 12.09
N ILE A 249 -4.92 11.56 13.03
CA ILE A 249 -4.89 13.02 12.88
C ILE A 249 -3.44 13.50 12.73
N ILE A 250 -2.53 13.05 13.60
CA ILE A 250 -1.12 13.44 13.57
C ILE A 250 -0.47 13.00 12.24
N THR A 251 -0.69 11.75 11.83
CA THR A 251 -0.16 11.23 10.56
C THR A 251 -0.72 11.99 9.36
N GLY A 252 -2.00 12.33 9.37
CA GLY A 252 -2.63 13.14 8.33
C GLY A 252 -1.94 14.49 8.15
N VAL A 253 -1.64 15.17 9.26
CA VAL A 253 -0.91 16.45 9.25
C VAL A 253 0.53 16.27 8.77
N MET A 254 1.23 15.21 9.22
CA MET A 254 2.63 14.94 8.88
C MET A 254 2.87 14.47 7.44
N ILE A 255 1.86 13.92 6.77
CA ILE A 255 1.97 13.52 5.35
C ILE A 255 2.28 14.74 4.46
N PHE A 256 1.71 15.91 4.76
CA PHE A 256 1.89 17.09 3.93
C PHE A 256 3.37 17.55 3.86
N PRO A 257 4.08 17.81 4.97
CA PRO A 257 5.51 18.13 4.93
C PRO A 257 6.36 17.04 4.29
N GLY A 258 6.06 15.76 4.56
CA GLY A 258 6.78 14.63 3.98
C GLY A 258 6.68 14.58 2.44
N LYS A 259 5.51 14.85 1.89
CA LYS A 259 5.33 14.93 0.42
C LYS A 259 6.04 16.12 -0.20
N VAL A 260 6.02 17.28 0.45
CA VAL A 260 6.75 18.47 0.01
C VAL A 260 8.25 18.19 -0.01
N LEU A 261 8.81 17.59 1.05
CA LEU A 261 10.22 17.21 1.12
C LEU A 261 10.61 16.20 0.03
N THR A 262 9.80 15.18 -0.22
CA THR A 262 10.07 14.19 -1.28
C THR A 262 10.16 14.84 -2.66
N ILE A 263 9.36 15.88 -2.89
CA ILE A 263 9.42 16.67 -4.11
C ILE A 263 10.76 17.38 -4.23
N PHE A 264 11.22 18.06 -3.18
CA PHE A 264 12.50 18.76 -3.21
C PHE A 264 13.71 17.85 -3.42
N VAL A 265 13.74 16.70 -2.74
CA VAL A 265 14.85 15.73 -2.85
C VAL A 265 14.97 15.13 -4.26
N GLN A 266 13.89 15.02 -5.02
CA GLN A 266 13.92 14.49 -6.40
C GLN A 266 14.52 15.47 -7.42
N TYR A 267 14.75 16.73 -7.03
CA TYR A 267 15.30 17.79 -7.90
C TYR A 267 16.70 18.26 -7.49
N MET A 268 17.22 17.74 -6.38
CA MET A 268 18.65 17.85 -6.03
C MET A 268 19.45 16.71 -6.68
#